data_d16ad406f0876a5f1a7050f5401161c8
#
_entry.id   d16ad406f0876a5f1a7050f5401161c8
#
_cell.length_a   1.000
_cell.length_b   1.000
_cell.length_c   1.000
_cell.angle_alpha   90.00
_cell.angle_beta   90.00
_cell.angle_gamma   90.00
#
_symmetry.space_group_name_H-M   'P 1'
#
loop_
_entity.id
_entity.type
_entity.pdbx_description
1 polymer ?
#
loop_
_entity_poly.entity_id
_entity_poly.type
_entity_poly.pdbx_seq_one_letter_code
_entity_poly.pdbx_strand_id
1 'polypeptide(L)'
;MKKIFILTGEPSGDKLASTVVAKIQQNHSNIEYLSVGGPHLNKLGIKSIYDLKEITYIGFTSVILNLFKIRYKINETVKKIIEFNPDILFSVDSPDFTLRVAEKVKKINPN
;
A
#
# COMPACT_ATOMS: atom_id res chain seq x y z
N MET A 1 16.74 6.79 10.60
CA MET A 1 16.19 5.77 9.68
C MET A 1 14.97 6.32 8.94
N LYS A 2 14.97 6.23 7.63
CA LYS A 2 13.82 6.62 6.84
C LYS A 2 12.78 5.49 6.81
N LYS A 3 11.52 5.87 6.70
CA LYS A 3 10.41 4.91 6.59
C LYS A 3 9.63 5.18 5.32
N ILE A 4 9.41 4.13 4.53
CA ILE A 4 8.62 4.21 3.30
C ILE A 4 7.48 3.21 3.39
N PHE A 5 6.26 3.70 3.17
CA PHE A 5 5.10 2.83 3.01
C PHE A 5 4.77 2.74 1.52
N ILE A 6 4.67 1.52 1.02
CA ILE A 6 4.36 1.25 -0.39
C ILE A 6 2.93 0.76 -0.48
N LEU A 7 2.10 1.51 -1.19
CA LEU A 7 0.68 1.24 -1.31
C LEU A 7 0.35 0.79 -2.72
N THR A 8 -0.06 -0.47 -2.86
CA THR A 8 -0.52 -1.02 -4.14
C THR A 8 -1.94 -1.56 -3.96
N GLY A 9 -2.66 -1.71 -5.06
CA GLY A 9 -4.03 -2.22 -5.04
C GLY A 9 -4.24 -3.43 -5.94
N GLU A 10 -3.24 -3.80 -6.72
CA GLU A 10 -3.33 -4.91 -7.67
C GLU A 10 -1.97 -5.55 -7.91
N PRO A 11 -1.97 -6.81 -8.44
CA PRO A 11 -0.71 -7.51 -8.71
C PRO A 11 0.25 -6.77 -9.63
N SER A 12 -0.26 -6.04 -10.62
CA SER A 12 0.58 -5.25 -11.53
C SER A 12 1.31 -4.14 -10.79
N GLY A 13 0.65 -3.51 -9.83
CA GLY A 13 1.26 -2.48 -8.99
C GLY A 13 2.36 -3.06 -8.10
N ASP A 14 2.14 -4.24 -7.54
CA ASP A 14 3.14 -4.94 -6.74
C ASP A 14 4.41 -5.19 -7.56
N LYS A 15 4.27 -5.69 -8.78
CA LYS A 15 5.40 -5.95 -9.67
C LYS A 15 6.15 -4.67 -10.00
N LEU A 16 5.42 -3.62 -10.37
CA LEU A 16 6.03 -2.34 -10.72
C LEU A 16 6.74 -1.70 -9.54
N ALA A 17 6.10 -1.70 -8.38
CA ALA A 17 6.67 -1.16 -7.16
C ALA A 17 7.96 -1.90 -6.78
N SER A 18 7.96 -3.24 -6.91
CA SER A 18 9.14 -4.03 -6.58
C SER A 18 10.36 -3.66 -7.43
N THR A 19 10.13 -3.33 -8.71
CA THR A 19 11.20 -2.90 -9.62
C THR A 19 11.85 -1.61 -9.11
N VAL A 20 11.04 -0.64 -8.72
CA VAL A 20 11.53 0.64 -8.21
C VAL A 20 12.23 0.47 -6.85
N VAL A 21 11.61 -0.29 -5.96
CA VAL A 21 12.15 -0.50 -4.60
C VAL A 21 13.47 -1.26 -4.64
N ALA A 22 13.60 -2.25 -5.53
CA ALA A 22 14.85 -2.98 -5.69
C ALA A 22 16.01 -2.03 -5.98
N LYS A 23 15.79 -1.03 -6.82
CA LYS A 23 16.80 -0.02 -7.13
C LYS A 23 17.11 0.86 -5.93
N ILE A 24 16.10 1.22 -5.15
CA ILE A 24 16.31 2.00 -3.93
C ILE A 24 17.15 1.20 -2.93
N GLN A 25 16.86 -0.08 -2.77
CA GLN A 25 17.58 -0.95 -1.85
C GLN A 25 19.05 -1.13 -2.23
N GLN A 26 19.38 -1.07 -3.52
CA GLN A 26 20.76 -1.16 -3.99
C GLN A 26 21.59 0.05 -3.56
N ASN A 27 20.98 1.21 -3.43
CA ASN A 27 21.68 2.47 -3.18
C ASN A 27 21.51 3.00 -1.75
N HIS A 28 20.52 2.50 -1.02
CA HIS A 28 20.19 2.97 0.32
C HIS A 28 19.86 1.78 1.22
N SER A 29 20.61 1.61 2.29
CA SER A 29 20.47 0.46 3.18
C SER A 29 19.70 0.75 4.47
N ASN A 30 19.53 2.01 4.83
CA ASN A 30 18.94 2.37 6.12
C ASN A 30 17.50 2.85 5.96
N ILE A 31 16.64 1.98 5.41
CA ILE A 31 15.23 2.29 5.17
C ILE A 31 14.36 1.16 5.73
N GLU A 32 13.35 1.53 6.49
CA GLU A 32 12.33 0.60 6.96
C GLU A 32 11.12 0.67 6.03
N TYR A 33 10.63 -0.48 5.61
CA TYR A 33 9.50 -0.59 4.67
C TYR A 33 8.32 -1.28 5.29
N LEU A 34 7.12 -0.84 4.91
CA LEU A 34 5.87 -1.55 5.15
C LEU A 34 5.02 -1.34 3.92
N SER A 35 4.09 -2.24 3.64
CA SER A 35 3.34 -2.15 2.39
C SER A 35 1.92 -2.70 2.48
N VAL A 36 1.12 -2.37 1.49
CA VAL A 36 0.08 -3.21 0.95
C VAL A 36 0.63 -3.73 -0.37
N GLY A 37 1.10 -4.97 -0.38
CA GLY A 37 1.78 -5.52 -1.53
C GLY A 37 1.61 -7.02 -1.62
N GLY A 38 2.25 -7.61 -2.60
CA GLY A 38 2.13 -9.02 -2.90
C GLY A 38 3.48 -9.74 -2.95
N PRO A 39 3.55 -10.84 -3.72
CA PRO A 39 4.75 -11.70 -3.74
C PRO A 39 6.02 -10.99 -4.18
N HIS A 40 5.92 -10.03 -5.10
CA HIS A 40 7.11 -9.34 -5.62
C HIS A 40 7.78 -8.49 -4.55
N LEU A 41 6.99 -7.72 -3.78
CA LEU A 41 7.54 -6.96 -2.66
C LEU A 41 8.00 -7.88 -1.53
N ASN A 42 7.27 -8.97 -1.28
CA ASN A 42 7.67 -9.95 -0.27
C ASN A 42 9.04 -10.55 -0.56
N LYS A 43 9.38 -10.79 -1.83
CA LYS A 43 10.69 -11.31 -2.23
C LYS A 43 11.82 -10.35 -1.89
N LEU A 44 11.52 -9.07 -1.77
CA LEU A 44 12.50 -8.05 -1.37
C LEU A 44 12.59 -7.88 0.15
N GLY A 45 11.85 -8.71 0.89
CA GLY A 45 11.81 -8.64 2.36
C GLY A 45 10.84 -7.61 2.90
N ILE A 46 9.93 -7.12 2.07
CA ILE A 46 8.96 -6.09 2.47
C ILE A 46 7.64 -6.76 2.86
N LYS A 47 7.25 -6.54 4.12
CA LYS A 47 6.04 -7.13 4.68
C LYS A 47 4.81 -6.34 4.25
N SER A 48 3.72 -7.05 3.95
CA SER A 48 2.42 -6.43 3.70
C SER A 48 1.56 -6.50 4.96
N ILE A 49 0.75 -5.46 5.20
CA ILE A 49 -0.13 -5.43 6.37
C ILE A 49 -1.29 -6.43 6.26
N TYR A 50 -1.63 -6.83 5.04
CA TYR A 50 -2.59 -7.91 4.76
C TYR A 50 -2.32 -8.45 3.36
N ASP A 51 -3.01 -9.54 3.00
CA ASP A 51 -2.85 -10.15 1.68
C ASP A 51 -3.50 -9.26 0.61
N LEU A 52 -2.75 -8.93 -0.43
CA LEU A 52 -3.25 -8.14 -1.55
C LEU A 52 -4.49 -8.77 -2.20
N LYS A 53 -4.64 -10.07 -2.12
CA LYS A 53 -5.82 -10.78 -2.62
C LYS A 53 -7.11 -10.29 -1.98
N GLU A 54 -7.07 -9.81 -0.75
CA GLU A 54 -8.26 -9.27 -0.08
C GLU A 54 -8.83 -8.08 -0.83
N ILE A 55 -7.95 -7.20 -1.35
CA ILE A 55 -8.39 -6.04 -2.13
C ILE A 55 -8.88 -6.47 -3.51
N THR A 56 -8.13 -7.36 -4.17
CA THR A 56 -8.47 -7.85 -5.50
C THR A 56 -9.80 -8.59 -5.48
N TYR A 57 -10.02 -9.42 -4.47
CA TYR A 57 -11.26 -10.17 -4.30
C TYR A 57 -12.48 -9.25 -4.18
N ILE A 58 -12.36 -8.18 -3.40
CA ILE A 58 -13.45 -7.22 -3.23
C ILE A 58 -13.88 -6.63 -4.58
N GLY A 59 -12.95 -6.41 -5.50
CA GLY A 59 -13.24 -5.86 -6.81
C GLY A 59 -14.10 -6.76 -7.71
N PHE A 60 -14.23 -8.05 -7.38
CA PHE A 60 -14.99 -9.02 -8.20
C PHE A 60 -16.35 -9.39 -7.61
N THR A 61 -16.74 -8.83 -6.48
CA THR A 61 -18.02 -9.15 -5.85
C THR A 61 -19.06 -8.05 -6.10
N SER A 62 -20.26 -8.18 -5.53
CA SER A 62 -21.37 -7.25 -5.75
C SER A 62 -21.01 -5.82 -5.33
N VAL A 63 -21.34 -4.84 -6.15
CA VAL A 63 -21.02 -3.42 -5.92
C VAL A 63 -21.55 -2.91 -4.59
N ILE A 64 -22.79 -3.28 -4.25
CA ILE A 64 -23.43 -2.77 -3.03
C ILE A 64 -22.74 -3.28 -1.77
N LEU A 65 -22.47 -4.58 -1.71
CA LEU A 65 -21.75 -5.19 -0.59
C LEU A 65 -20.32 -4.70 -0.50
N ASN A 66 -19.71 -4.41 -1.65
CA ASN A 66 -18.32 -3.97 -1.73
C ASN A 66 -18.10 -2.58 -1.18
N LEU A 67 -19.09 -1.70 -1.23
CA LEU A 67 -18.91 -0.33 -0.72
C LEU A 67 -18.51 -0.32 0.75
N PHE A 68 -19.15 -1.17 1.56
CA PHE A 68 -18.80 -1.26 2.98
C PHE A 68 -17.45 -1.92 3.20
N LYS A 69 -17.15 -2.99 2.45
CA LYS A 69 -15.87 -3.69 2.56
C LYS A 69 -14.71 -2.82 2.12
N ILE A 70 -14.87 -2.10 1.02
CA ILE A 70 -13.84 -1.18 0.50
C ILE A 70 -13.59 -0.07 1.52
N ARG A 71 -14.66 0.51 2.07
CA ARG A 71 -14.53 1.56 3.06
C ARG A 71 -13.79 1.06 4.31
N TYR A 72 -14.12 -0.15 4.76
CA TYR A 72 -13.43 -0.76 5.88
C TYR A 72 -11.95 -0.95 5.60
N LYS A 73 -11.61 -1.48 4.41
CA LYS A 73 -10.21 -1.68 4.02
C LYS A 73 -9.45 -0.37 3.88
N ILE A 74 -10.08 0.64 3.33
CA ILE A 74 -9.48 1.97 3.23
C ILE A 74 -9.15 2.50 4.63
N ASN A 75 -10.09 2.43 5.55
CA ASN A 75 -9.90 2.95 6.91
C ASN A 75 -8.85 2.14 7.67
N GLU A 76 -8.84 0.81 7.53
CA GLU A 76 -7.83 -0.06 8.12
C GLU A 76 -6.44 0.30 7.60
N THR A 77 -6.32 0.48 6.28
CA THR A 77 -5.05 0.83 5.65
C THR A 77 -4.55 2.19 6.11
N VAL A 78 -5.43 3.19 6.16
CA VAL A 78 -5.10 4.54 6.65
C VAL A 78 -4.58 4.46 8.09
N LYS A 79 -5.27 3.72 8.94
CA LYS A 79 -4.85 3.56 10.34
C LYS A 79 -3.45 2.97 10.44
N LYS A 80 -3.17 1.93 9.68
CA LYS A 80 -1.86 1.27 9.68
C LYS A 80 -0.75 2.18 9.15
N ILE A 81 -1.04 2.98 8.14
CA ILE A 81 -0.08 3.94 7.60
C ILE A 81 0.25 5.01 8.65
N ILE A 82 -0.77 5.55 9.30
CA ILE A 82 -0.57 6.57 10.32
C ILE A 82 0.22 6.01 11.50
N GLU A 83 -0.06 4.79 11.93
CA GLU A 83 0.70 4.12 13.00
C GLU A 83 2.16 3.92 12.62
N PHE A 84 2.43 3.55 11.37
CA PHE A 84 3.80 3.38 10.87
C PHE A 84 4.53 4.71 10.78
N ASN A 85 3.81 5.79 10.52
CA ASN A 85 4.33 7.15 10.40
C ASN A 85 5.48 7.23 9.38
N PRO A 86 5.20 6.93 8.10
CA PRO A 86 6.25 6.94 7.07
C PRO A 86 6.72 8.35 6.74
N ASP A 87 7.96 8.45 6.29
CA ASP A 87 8.47 9.69 5.70
C ASP A 87 7.93 9.88 4.28
N ILE A 88 7.71 8.77 3.57
CA ILE A 88 7.21 8.78 2.20
C ILE A 88 6.11 7.73 2.07
N LEU A 89 5.00 8.13 1.46
CA LEU A 89 3.95 7.23 1.02
C LEU A 89 4.07 7.09 -0.50
N PHE A 90 4.53 5.93 -0.96
CA PHE A 90 4.68 5.63 -2.38
C PHE A 90 3.47 4.84 -2.84
N SER A 91 2.60 5.48 -3.61
CA SER A 91 1.34 4.90 -4.08
C SER A 91 1.47 4.50 -5.54
N VAL A 92 1.15 3.25 -5.86
CA VAL A 92 1.25 2.71 -7.22
C VAL A 92 -0.09 2.14 -7.63
N ASP A 93 -0.63 2.72 -8.68
CA ASP A 93 -1.74 2.25 -9.50
C ASP A 93 -2.81 1.36 -8.84
N SER A 94 -3.98 1.60 -9.10
CA SER A 94 -5.31 1.18 -8.70
C SER A 94 -6.01 2.42 -8.20
N PRO A 95 -6.47 3.26 -9.15
CA PRO A 95 -6.84 4.65 -8.84
C PRO A 95 -7.86 4.80 -7.73
N ASP A 96 -8.85 3.93 -7.68
CA ASP A 96 -9.92 4.09 -6.68
C ASP A 96 -9.45 3.83 -5.27
N PHE A 97 -8.74 2.72 -5.04
CA PHE A 97 -8.34 2.34 -3.70
C PHE A 97 -7.17 3.19 -3.20
N THR A 98 -6.08 3.25 -3.99
CA THR A 98 -4.85 3.91 -3.55
C THR A 98 -5.04 5.41 -3.41
N LEU A 99 -5.78 6.05 -4.30
CA LEU A 99 -6.04 7.48 -4.21
C LEU A 99 -6.90 7.82 -3.01
N ARG A 100 -7.92 7.01 -2.70
CA ARG A 100 -8.77 7.25 -1.53
C ARG A 100 -7.99 7.11 -0.23
N VAL A 101 -7.10 6.13 -0.15
CA VAL A 101 -6.22 5.97 1.02
C VAL A 101 -5.28 7.16 1.14
N ALA A 102 -4.63 7.53 0.03
CA ALA A 102 -3.67 8.64 0.03
C ALA A 102 -4.33 9.95 0.44
N GLU A 103 -5.54 10.23 -0.06
CA GLU A 103 -6.29 11.43 0.30
C GLU A 103 -6.57 11.48 1.81
N LYS A 104 -7.00 10.37 2.38
CA LYS A 104 -7.31 10.32 3.82
C LYS A 104 -6.06 10.45 4.67
N VAL A 105 -4.96 9.83 4.27
CA VAL A 105 -3.68 9.97 4.96
C VAL A 105 -3.23 11.43 4.92
N LYS A 106 -3.34 12.08 3.77
CA LYS A 106 -2.94 13.47 3.58
C LYS A 106 -3.74 14.42 4.46
N LYS A 107 -5.03 14.14 4.68
CA LYS A 107 -5.87 14.96 5.55
C LYS A 107 -5.45 14.85 7.01
N ILE A 108 -5.02 13.67 7.44
CA ILE A 108 -4.62 13.43 8.85
C ILE A 108 -3.20 13.93 9.07
N ASN A 109 -2.30 13.67 8.14
CA ASN A 109 -0.90 14.05 8.20
C ASN A 109 -0.46 14.68 6.89
N PRO A 110 -0.58 16.01 6.74
CA PRO A 110 -0.28 16.71 5.49
C PRO A 110 1.19 16.62 5.04
N ASN A 111 2.06 16.26 5.95
CA ASN A 111 3.47 16.08 5.63
C ASN A 111 3.69 14.71 5.04
#